data_7c69c27eb4523a2b6157ceb392e86906
#
_entry.id   7c69c27eb4523a2b6157ceb392e86906
#
_cell.length_a   1.000
_cell.length_b   1.000
_cell.length_c   1.000
_cell.angle_alpha   90.00
_cell.angle_beta   90.00
_cell.angle_gamma   90.00
#
_symmetry.space_group_name_H-M   'P 1'
#
loop_
_entity.id
_entity.type
_entity.pdbx_description
1 polymer ?
#
loop_
_entity_poly.entity_id
_entity_poly.type
_entity_poly.pdbx_seq_one_letter_code
_entity_poly.pdbx_strand_id
1 'polypeptide(L)'
;IMKTTLQSVFTIALLSLGLSVSAQDRYLDDVFSIVNVTPDVTYATNISILPMLQGLPPGPATLKCDIYTPDGDTETNRPVIILVHTGSFLPPVLNGQPTGSKSDLSIVEQCTRWAKKGYVAVAMDNRLGWNPTSTDQNVRTSTLLQAAYRGIQDAKAMVRYMRMTEDNGNP
;
A
#
# COMPACT_ATOMS: atom_id res chain seq x y z
N ILE A 1 -4.47 -46.70 -38.40
CA ILE A 1 -5.09 -46.41 -37.07
C ILE A 1 -4.02 -46.04 -36.02
N MET A 2 -2.85 -46.75 -35.94
CA MET A 2 -1.79 -46.48 -34.95
C MET A 2 -1.04 -45.14 -35.15
N LYS A 3 -0.88 -44.63 -36.40
CA LYS A 3 -0.19 -43.37 -36.69
C LYS A 3 -1.01 -42.11 -36.28
N THR A 4 -2.33 -42.15 -36.42
CA THR A 4 -3.23 -41.05 -36.06
C THR A 4 -3.38 -40.87 -34.54
N THR A 5 -3.39 -41.95 -33.78
CA THR A 5 -3.42 -41.91 -32.31
C THR A 5 -2.11 -41.32 -31.72
N LEU A 6 -0.96 -41.64 -32.31
CA LEU A 6 0.34 -41.12 -31.85
C LEU A 6 0.47 -39.63 -32.11
N GLN A 7 -0.01 -39.14 -33.27
CA GLN A 7 -0.04 -37.68 -33.56
C GLN A 7 -0.97 -36.91 -32.62
N SER A 8 -2.15 -37.43 -32.29
CA SER A 8 -3.10 -36.79 -31.38
C SER A 8 -2.54 -36.69 -29.93
N VAL A 9 -1.86 -37.75 -29.46
CA VAL A 9 -1.23 -37.74 -28.13
C VAL A 9 -0.07 -36.71 -28.07
N PHE A 10 0.70 -36.60 -29.16
CA PHE A 10 1.82 -35.61 -29.20
C PHE A 10 1.32 -34.17 -29.26
N THR A 11 0.21 -33.91 -29.95
CA THR A 11 -0.42 -32.58 -30.03
C THR A 11 -1.01 -32.14 -28.68
N ILE A 12 -1.65 -33.06 -27.93
CA ILE A 12 -2.18 -32.78 -26.58
C ILE A 12 -1.04 -32.57 -25.58
N ALA A 13 0.06 -33.30 -25.68
CA ALA A 13 1.24 -33.10 -24.81
C ALA A 13 1.94 -31.77 -25.09
N LEU A 14 2.00 -31.28 -26.34
CA LEU A 14 2.54 -29.95 -26.65
C LEU A 14 1.62 -28.81 -26.17
N LEU A 15 0.29 -28.96 -26.21
CA LEU A 15 -0.63 -27.97 -25.69
C LEU A 15 -0.55 -27.84 -24.15
N SER A 16 -0.30 -28.94 -23.44
CA SER A 16 -0.17 -28.92 -21.97
C SER A 16 1.14 -28.28 -21.47
N LEU A 17 2.21 -28.33 -22.27
CA LEU A 17 3.48 -27.62 -21.92
C LEU A 17 3.42 -26.11 -22.13
N GLY A 18 2.51 -25.60 -22.96
CA GLY A 18 2.36 -24.16 -23.22
C GLY A 18 1.62 -23.39 -22.13
N LEU A 19 0.89 -24.06 -21.24
CA LEU A 19 0.08 -23.43 -20.20
C LEU A 19 0.82 -23.22 -18.86
N SER A 20 2.03 -23.76 -18.72
CA SER A 20 2.77 -23.73 -17.45
C SER A 20 3.69 -22.51 -17.29
N VAL A 21 3.92 -21.73 -18.35
CA VAL A 21 4.93 -20.65 -18.32
C VAL A 21 4.36 -19.33 -17.82
N SER A 22 3.05 -19.11 -17.93
CA SER A 22 2.44 -17.80 -17.59
C SER A 22 2.21 -17.56 -16.09
N ALA A 23 2.19 -18.60 -15.26
CA ALA A 23 1.90 -18.46 -13.83
C ALA A 23 3.13 -18.12 -12.97
N GLN A 24 4.34 -18.29 -13.51
CA GLN A 24 5.59 -18.14 -12.77
C GLN A 24 6.15 -16.72 -12.78
N ASP A 25 5.74 -15.89 -13.73
CA ASP A 25 6.25 -14.52 -13.88
C ASP A 25 5.42 -13.49 -13.09
N ARG A 26 4.15 -13.80 -12.80
CA ARG A 26 3.29 -12.94 -11.96
C ARG A 26 3.87 -12.83 -10.55
N TYR A 27 3.88 -11.62 -10.02
CA TYR A 27 4.47 -11.24 -8.73
C TYR A 27 6.00 -11.14 -8.70
N LEU A 28 6.69 -11.56 -9.76
CA LEU A 28 8.15 -11.41 -9.90
C LEU A 28 8.50 -10.33 -10.92
N ASP A 29 7.90 -10.41 -12.10
CA ASP A 29 8.18 -9.51 -13.23
C ASP A 29 7.04 -8.51 -13.47
N ASP A 30 7.31 -7.45 -14.21
CA ASP A 30 6.31 -6.46 -14.62
C ASP A 30 5.46 -7.05 -15.76
N VAL A 31 4.32 -7.67 -15.41
CA VAL A 31 3.39 -8.30 -16.38
C VAL A 31 2.30 -7.34 -16.84
N PHE A 32 2.11 -6.22 -16.16
CA PHE A 32 1.14 -5.18 -16.51
C PHE A 32 1.85 -3.88 -16.87
N SER A 33 1.48 -3.25 -17.99
CA SER A 33 2.06 -1.99 -18.45
C SER A 33 1.38 -0.76 -17.82
N ILE A 34 0.10 -0.86 -17.51
CA ILE A 34 -0.75 0.23 -17.01
C ILE A 34 -1.22 -0.07 -15.59
N VAL A 35 -1.23 0.95 -14.75
CA VAL A 35 -1.69 0.89 -13.36
C VAL A 35 -2.82 1.89 -13.18
N ASN A 36 -3.93 1.42 -12.62
CA ASN A 36 -5.04 2.25 -12.18
C ASN A 36 -4.79 2.72 -10.75
N VAL A 37 -5.08 3.99 -10.48
CA VAL A 37 -4.96 4.57 -9.15
C VAL A 37 -6.31 5.08 -8.70
N THR A 38 -6.79 4.60 -7.54
CA THR A 38 -7.95 5.15 -6.84
C THR A 38 -7.43 6.04 -5.71
N PRO A 39 -7.40 7.37 -5.90
CA PRO A 39 -6.80 8.28 -4.94
C PRO A 39 -7.76 8.63 -3.79
N ASP A 40 -7.18 9.09 -2.69
CA ASP A 40 -7.88 9.75 -1.57
C ASP A 40 -8.99 8.92 -0.92
N VAL A 41 -8.88 7.60 -0.95
CA VAL A 41 -9.80 6.68 -0.27
C VAL A 41 -9.69 6.86 1.24
N THR A 42 -10.79 7.17 1.91
CA THR A 42 -10.84 7.28 3.38
C THR A 42 -10.89 5.89 3.99
N TYR A 43 -9.86 5.51 4.75
CA TYR A 43 -9.80 4.21 5.42
C TYR A 43 -10.07 4.26 6.92
N ALA A 44 -9.90 5.44 7.55
CA ALA A 44 -10.17 5.64 8.98
C ALA A 44 -10.34 7.13 9.33
N THR A 45 -10.89 7.38 10.51
CA THR A 45 -10.87 8.70 11.18
C THR A 45 -10.40 8.48 12.61
N ASN A 46 -9.45 9.31 13.08
CA ASN A 46 -8.95 9.18 14.45
C ASN A 46 -8.43 10.53 14.95
N ILE A 47 -8.14 10.63 16.25
CA ILE A 47 -7.66 11.87 16.86
C ILE A 47 -6.19 12.12 16.48
N SER A 48 -5.91 13.30 15.93
CA SER A 48 -4.57 13.81 15.62
C SER A 48 -4.17 14.90 16.61
N ILE A 49 -2.88 14.98 16.87
CA ILE A 49 -2.27 16.06 17.67
C ILE A 49 -1.73 17.20 16.80
N LEU A 50 -1.76 17.09 15.49
CA LEU A 50 -1.26 18.14 14.58
C LEU A 50 -1.93 19.52 14.79
N PRO A 51 -3.22 19.63 15.14
CA PRO A 51 -3.81 20.94 15.46
C PRO A 51 -3.11 21.68 16.60
N MET A 52 -2.43 20.97 17.51
CA MET A 52 -1.68 21.58 18.61
C MET A 52 -0.53 22.48 18.11
N LEU A 53 0.00 22.22 16.92
CA LEU A 53 1.00 23.09 16.27
C LEU A 53 0.46 24.48 15.96
N GLN A 54 -0.85 24.64 15.91
CA GLN A 54 -1.57 25.88 15.69
C GLN A 54 -2.23 26.42 16.98
N GLY A 55 -1.87 25.87 18.15
CA GLY A 55 -2.46 26.25 19.43
C GLY A 55 -3.89 25.73 19.66
N LEU A 56 -4.36 24.77 18.81
CA LEU A 56 -5.69 24.16 18.92
C LEU A 56 -5.61 22.85 19.69
N PRO A 57 -6.71 22.39 20.32
CA PRO A 57 -6.74 21.07 20.94
C PRO A 57 -6.61 19.96 19.91
N PRO A 58 -6.18 18.73 20.33
CA PRO A 58 -6.25 17.55 19.47
C PRO A 58 -7.63 17.38 18.86
N GLY A 59 -7.70 17.01 17.60
CA GLY A 59 -8.95 16.93 16.86
C GLY A 59 -9.01 15.75 15.86
N PRO A 60 -10.18 15.47 15.31
CA PRO A 60 -10.35 14.39 14.34
C PRO A 60 -9.53 14.66 13.07
N ALA A 61 -8.88 13.63 12.57
CA ALA A 61 -8.21 13.63 11.27
C ALA A 61 -8.72 12.46 10.43
N THR A 62 -9.09 12.76 9.20
CA THR A 62 -9.42 11.74 8.20
C THR A 62 -8.13 11.16 7.63
N LEU A 63 -7.98 9.85 7.72
CA LEU A 63 -6.82 9.13 7.21
C LEU A 63 -7.15 8.57 5.83
N LYS A 64 -6.31 8.90 4.87
CA LYS A 64 -6.51 8.57 3.46
C LYS A 64 -5.43 7.63 2.94
N CYS A 65 -5.77 6.91 1.87
CA CYS A 65 -4.81 6.11 1.10
C CYS A 65 -5.09 6.24 -0.39
N ASP A 66 -4.09 5.87 -1.19
CA ASP A 66 -4.22 5.66 -2.62
C ASP A 66 -4.05 4.16 -2.89
N ILE A 67 -4.94 3.58 -3.69
CA ILE A 67 -4.94 2.16 -4.05
C ILE A 67 -4.51 2.03 -5.51
N TYR A 68 -3.47 1.24 -5.74
CA TYR A 68 -2.86 0.97 -7.04
C TYR A 68 -3.20 -0.45 -7.46
N THR A 69 -3.81 -0.62 -8.62
CA THR A 69 -4.17 -1.93 -9.17
C THR A 69 -3.71 -2.06 -10.60
N PRO A 70 -3.34 -3.27 -11.08
CA PRO A 70 -3.03 -3.49 -12.48
C PRO A 70 -4.26 -3.29 -13.36
N ASP A 71 -4.10 -2.61 -14.49
CA ASP A 71 -5.18 -2.42 -15.46
C ASP A 71 -5.43 -3.71 -16.25
N GLY A 72 -6.72 -4.03 -16.46
CA GLY A 72 -7.13 -5.22 -17.21
C GLY A 72 -6.88 -6.56 -16.51
N ASP A 73 -6.50 -6.56 -15.24
CA ASP A 73 -6.30 -7.78 -14.47
C ASP A 73 -7.63 -8.43 -14.07
N THR A 74 -7.76 -9.71 -14.34
CA THR A 74 -8.96 -10.51 -14.03
C THR A 74 -8.80 -11.40 -12.79
N GLU A 75 -7.63 -11.39 -12.16
CA GLU A 75 -7.39 -12.15 -10.92
C GLU A 75 -8.14 -11.52 -9.75
N THR A 76 -8.84 -12.35 -8.99
CA THR A 76 -9.66 -11.91 -7.85
C THR A 76 -8.95 -12.06 -6.49
N ASN A 77 -7.98 -12.97 -6.39
CA ASN A 77 -7.23 -13.26 -5.15
C ASN A 77 -5.83 -12.64 -5.21
N ARG A 78 -5.76 -11.31 -5.22
CA ARG A 78 -4.49 -10.57 -5.30
C ARG A 78 -3.92 -10.31 -3.92
N PRO A 79 -2.62 -10.59 -3.69
CA PRO A 79 -1.97 -10.18 -2.45
C PRO A 79 -1.88 -8.65 -2.37
N VAL A 80 -2.04 -8.13 -1.15
CA VAL A 80 -2.01 -6.69 -0.88
C VAL A 80 -0.68 -6.30 -0.24
N ILE A 81 -0.05 -5.24 -0.74
CA ILE A 81 1.13 -4.62 -0.16
C ILE A 81 0.76 -3.23 0.34
N ILE A 82 0.92 -3.00 1.63
CA ILE A 82 0.66 -1.70 2.26
C ILE A 82 1.99 -1.01 2.51
N LEU A 83 2.17 0.19 1.94
CA LEU A 83 3.35 1.02 2.15
C LEU A 83 3.01 2.19 3.06
N VAL A 84 3.85 2.36 4.07
CA VAL A 84 3.80 3.49 5.00
C VAL A 84 4.96 4.42 4.68
N HIS A 85 4.68 5.70 4.48
CA HIS A 85 5.71 6.69 4.15
C HIS A 85 6.69 6.91 5.29
N THR A 86 7.88 7.42 4.95
CA THR A 86 8.89 7.88 5.92
C THR A 86 8.56 9.31 6.41
N GLY A 87 9.54 10.06 6.92
CA GLY A 87 9.36 11.45 7.35
C GLY A 87 9.44 11.66 8.86
N SER A 88 10.03 10.70 9.59
CA SER A 88 10.29 10.82 11.04
C SER A 88 9.03 11.13 11.87
N PHE A 89 7.88 10.66 11.45
CA PHE A 89 6.57 10.96 12.05
C PHE A 89 6.24 12.47 12.14
N LEU A 90 6.79 13.27 11.23
CA LEU A 90 6.53 14.69 11.10
C LEU A 90 6.03 15.02 9.69
N PRO A 91 5.13 16.00 9.54
CA PRO A 91 4.75 16.48 8.21
C PRO A 91 5.92 17.12 7.48
N PRO A 92 5.93 17.14 6.13
CA PRO A 92 7.04 17.68 5.32
C PRO A 92 7.51 19.08 5.76
N VAL A 93 6.58 19.95 6.13
CA VAL A 93 6.87 21.33 6.59
C VAL A 93 7.73 21.35 7.86
N LEU A 94 7.74 20.30 8.66
CA LEU A 94 8.48 20.23 9.92
C LEU A 94 9.70 19.30 9.86
N ASN A 95 9.67 18.28 8.99
CA ASN A 95 10.79 17.35 8.88
C ASN A 95 11.90 17.85 7.94
N GLY A 96 11.62 18.92 7.15
CA GLY A 96 12.58 19.51 6.22
C GLY A 96 12.93 18.62 5.01
N GLN A 97 12.15 17.58 4.74
CA GLN A 97 12.35 16.63 3.65
C GLN A 97 11.09 16.57 2.78
N PRO A 98 11.20 16.19 1.49
CA PRO A 98 10.05 16.00 0.62
C PRO A 98 9.35 14.64 0.88
N THR A 99 9.26 14.23 2.15
CA THR A 99 8.69 12.96 2.61
C THR A 99 7.75 13.21 3.78
N GLY A 100 6.82 12.30 4.02
CA GLY A 100 5.86 12.40 5.12
C GLY A 100 4.41 12.35 4.65
N SER A 101 4.14 11.80 3.47
CA SER A 101 2.79 11.57 2.96
C SER A 101 2.72 10.37 2.01
N LYS A 102 1.51 9.88 1.76
CA LYS A 102 1.22 8.85 0.75
C LYS A 102 1.66 9.25 -0.67
N SER A 103 1.84 10.55 -0.92
CA SER A 103 2.25 11.11 -2.22
C SER A 103 3.77 11.23 -2.39
N ASP A 104 4.57 10.75 -1.44
CA ASP A 104 6.03 10.74 -1.56
C ASP A 104 6.44 9.98 -2.83
N LEU A 105 7.32 10.56 -3.64
CA LEU A 105 7.72 9.98 -4.94
C LEU A 105 8.21 8.55 -4.82
N SER A 106 8.94 8.22 -3.76
CA SER A 106 9.41 6.85 -3.50
C SER A 106 8.27 5.87 -3.20
N ILE A 107 7.21 6.32 -2.53
CA ILE A 107 6.03 5.51 -2.22
C ILE A 107 5.20 5.28 -3.49
N VAL A 108 4.94 6.34 -4.24
CA VAL A 108 4.23 6.29 -5.53
C VAL A 108 4.92 5.33 -6.51
N GLU A 109 6.25 5.45 -6.65
CA GLU A 109 7.04 4.58 -7.53
C GLU A 109 6.98 3.12 -7.07
N GLN A 110 7.14 2.84 -5.78
CA GLN A 110 7.04 1.48 -5.25
C GLN A 110 5.65 0.89 -5.46
N CYS A 111 4.57 1.63 -5.13
CA CYS A 111 3.21 1.17 -5.38
C CYS A 111 2.97 0.85 -6.85
N THR A 112 3.45 1.71 -7.76
CA THR A 112 3.34 1.51 -9.20
C THR A 112 4.05 0.23 -9.65
N ARG A 113 5.28 -0.02 -9.16
CA ARG A 113 6.04 -1.25 -9.48
C ARG A 113 5.35 -2.50 -8.96
N TRP A 114 4.84 -2.47 -7.73
CA TRP A 114 4.12 -3.62 -7.18
C TRP A 114 2.83 -3.90 -7.96
N ALA A 115 2.08 -2.86 -8.32
CA ALA A 115 0.88 -3.04 -9.13
C ALA A 115 1.20 -3.62 -10.51
N LYS A 116 2.28 -3.17 -11.18
CA LYS A 116 2.73 -3.78 -12.45
C LYS A 116 3.05 -5.26 -12.35
N LYS A 117 3.39 -5.76 -11.19
CA LYS A 117 3.65 -7.18 -10.92
C LYS A 117 2.38 -7.98 -10.58
N GLY A 118 1.22 -7.33 -10.50
CA GLY A 118 -0.06 -7.99 -10.22
C GLY A 118 -0.53 -7.92 -8.77
N TYR A 119 0.15 -7.15 -7.91
CA TYR A 119 -0.32 -6.89 -6.55
C TYR A 119 -1.37 -5.78 -6.52
N VAL A 120 -2.16 -5.74 -5.45
CA VAL A 120 -2.81 -4.50 -5.01
C VAL A 120 -1.81 -3.79 -4.10
N ALA A 121 -1.40 -2.57 -4.45
CA ALA A 121 -0.48 -1.79 -3.62
C ALA A 121 -1.21 -0.58 -3.04
N VAL A 122 -0.96 -0.28 -1.77
CA VAL A 122 -1.64 0.79 -1.04
C VAL A 122 -0.61 1.74 -0.44
N ALA A 123 -0.66 3.00 -0.85
CA ALA A 123 0.07 4.09 -0.22
C ALA A 123 -0.84 4.72 0.86
N MET A 124 -0.46 4.66 2.13
CA MET A 124 -1.30 5.18 3.20
C MET A 124 -0.68 6.37 3.91
N ASP A 125 -1.51 7.35 4.28
CA ASP A 125 -1.17 8.34 5.30
C ASP A 125 -1.39 7.75 6.71
N ASN A 126 -0.60 8.17 7.66
CA ASN A 126 -0.77 7.86 9.07
C ASN A 126 -0.69 9.14 9.92
N ARG A 127 -1.17 9.08 11.15
CA ARG A 127 -1.12 10.23 12.06
C ARG A 127 0.32 10.55 12.43
N LEU A 128 0.70 11.77 12.15
CA LEU A 128 2.00 12.36 12.44
C LEU A 128 1.96 13.23 13.69
N GLY A 129 3.14 13.69 14.10
CA GLY A 129 3.31 14.69 15.15
C GLY A 129 3.94 14.13 16.41
N TRP A 130 5.04 14.79 16.82
CA TRP A 130 5.70 14.68 18.11
C TRP A 130 6.45 16.01 18.36
N ASN A 131 7.10 16.16 19.52
CA ASN A 131 7.80 17.39 19.85
C ASN A 131 9.34 17.21 19.76
N PRO A 132 9.95 17.40 18.55
CA PRO A 132 11.39 17.27 18.36
C PRO A 132 12.21 18.42 18.98
N THR A 133 11.59 19.58 19.21
CA THR A 133 12.26 20.82 19.64
C THR A 133 12.25 21.03 21.13
N SER A 134 11.62 20.15 21.91
CA SER A 134 11.65 20.24 23.36
C SER A 134 13.10 20.20 23.88
N THR A 135 13.42 21.04 24.83
CA THR A 135 14.72 21.00 25.55
C THR A 135 14.80 19.79 26.49
N ASP A 136 13.66 19.25 26.94
CA ASP A 136 13.59 18.06 27.77
C ASP A 136 13.64 16.78 26.90
N GLN A 137 14.69 15.97 27.13
CA GLN A 137 14.87 14.68 26.45
C GLN A 137 13.71 13.70 26.70
N ASN A 138 13.13 13.69 27.88
CA ASN A 138 12.01 12.80 28.22
C ASN A 138 10.77 13.14 27.40
N VAL A 139 10.52 14.44 27.20
CA VAL A 139 9.42 14.91 26.36
C VAL A 139 9.63 14.51 24.90
N ARG A 140 10.86 14.69 24.36
CA ARG A 140 11.17 14.23 22.98
C ARG A 140 10.94 12.73 22.83
N THR A 141 11.51 11.95 23.74
CA THR A 141 11.41 10.48 23.68
C THR A 141 9.97 10.00 23.82
N SER A 142 9.25 10.49 24.82
CA SER A 142 7.87 10.06 25.06
C SER A 142 6.93 10.43 23.92
N THR A 143 7.03 11.64 23.37
CA THR A 143 6.19 12.07 22.25
C THR A 143 6.51 11.35 20.94
N LEU A 144 7.78 10.99 20.70
CA LEU A 144 8.18 10.16 19.57
C LEU A 144 7.60 8.73 19.68
N LEU A 145 7.71 8.10 20.86
CA LEU A 145 7.10 6.79 21.11
C LEU A 145 5.59 6.80 20.89
N GLN A 146 4.91 7.87 21.33
CA GLN A 146 3.48 8.03 21.06
C GLN A 146 3.18 8.20 19.56
N ALA A 147 4.03 8.89 18.79
CA ALA A 147 3.87 9.01 17.36
C ALA A 147 4.01 7.65 16.65
N ALA A 148 5.04 6.88 17.01
CA ALA A 148 5.24 5.52 16.49
C ALA A 148 4.05 4.60 16.83
N TYR A 149 3.54 4.67 18.05
CA TYR A 149 2.37 3.90 18.46
C TYR A 149 1.11 4.25 17.64
N ARG A 150 0.86 5.55 17.39
CA ARG A 150 -0.24 5.98 16.50
C ARG A 150 -0.08 5.44 15.08
N GLY A 151 1.14 5.48 14.52
CA GLY A 151 1.43 4.91 13.20
C GLY A 151 1.11 3.41 13.13
N ILE A 152 1.48 2.65 14.17
CA ILE A 152 1.14 1.21 14.26
C ILE A 152 -0.38 1.00 14.33
N GLN A 153 -1.10 1.82 15.08
CA GLN A 153 -2.56 1.73 15.15
C GLN A 153 -3.21 2.00 13.79
N ASP A 154 -2.70 2.98 13.05
CA ASP A 154 -3.21 3.35 11.74
C ASP A 154 -2.91 2.26 10.70
N ALA A 155 -1.71 1.68 10.72
CA ALA A 155 -1.39 0.52 9.88
C ALA A 155 -2.31 -0.68 10.16
N LYS A 156 -2.63 -0.95 11.43
CA LYS A 156 -3.61 -1.99 11.79
C LYS A 156 -5.03 -1.65 11.32
N ALA A 157 -5.40 -0.36 11.32
CA ALA A 157 -6.70 0.08 10.79
C ALA A 157 -6.76 -0.13 9.28
N MET A 158 -5.67 0.17 8.55
CA MET A 158 -5.56 -0.10 7.11
C MET A 158 -5.73 -1.58 6.78
N VAL A 159 -5.06 -2.49 7.50
CA VAL A 159 -5.23 -3.93 7.29
C VAL A 159 -6.69 -4.36 7.49
N ARG A 160 -7.37 -3.83 8.52
CA ARG A 160 -8.80 -4.12 8.75
C ARG A 160 -9.68 -3.56 7.64
N TYR A 161 -9.36 -2.36 7.16
CA TYR A 161 -10.07 -1.74 6.05
C TYR A 161 -9.96 -2.60 4.78
N MET A 162 -8.75 -3.03 4.40
CA MET A 162 -8.55 -3.86 3.21
C MET A 162 -9.28 -5.21 3.30
N ARG A 163 -9.32 -5.84 4.46
CA ARG A 163 -10.12 -7.06 4.67
C ARG A 163 -11.62 -6.80 4.52
N MET A 164 -12.11 -5.69 5.07
CA MET A 164 -13.51 -5.32 4.93
C MET A 164 -13.88 -5.01 3.46
N THR A 165 -12.98 -4.41 2.67
CA THR A 165 -13.24 -4.14 1.26
C THR A 165 -13.27 -5.43 0.44
N GLU A 166 -12.43 -6.42 0.76
CA GLU A 166 -12.47 -7.75 0.16
C GLU A 166 -13.83 -8.43 0.38
N ASP A 167 -14.32 -8.43 1.62
CA ASP A 167 -15.62 -9.00 1.98
C ASP A 167 -16.79 -8.33 1.20
N ASN A 168 -16.61 -7.07 0.78
CA ASN A 168 -17.58 -6.31 -0.01
C ASN A 168 -17.33 -6.38 -1.54
N GLY A 169 -16.40 -7.22 -2.00
CA GLY A 169 -16.07 -7.40 -3.42
C GLY A 169 -15.32 -6.23 -4.05
N ASN A 170 -14.67 -5.39 -3.26
CA ASN A 170 -13.75 -4.35 -3.71
C ASN A 170 -12.30 -4.77 -3.43
N PRO A 171 -11.34 -4.33 -4.28
CA PRO A 171 -9.92 -4.60 -4.07
C PRO A 171 -9.40 -3.92 -2.81
#